data_a114d2ea8342b9f97a4fe3138f4e2c31
#
_entry.id   a114d2ea8342b9f97a4fe3138f4e2c31
#
_cell.length_a   1.000
_cell.length_b   1.000
_cell.length_c   1.000
_cell.angle_alpha   90.00
_cell.angle_beta   90.00
_cell.angle_gamma   90.00
#
_symmetry.space_group_name_H-M   'P 1'
#
loop_
_entity.id
_entity.type
_entity.pdbx_description
1 polymer ?
#
loop_
_entity_poly.entity_id
_entity_poly.type
_entity_poly.pdbx_seq_one_letter_code
_entity_poly.pdbx_strand_id
1 'polypeptide(L)'
;MNLRTEKPATFSIELFPPKDELGESRLWEAVDELAALAPDFVSVTYGAGGTTRDRTIRIASQLTLHTGIATVAHLTCVGSTREELTNILDQYQAAQIRTILALRGDPVGGPSAPWVATPGGFDHADQLVDLAIARGDFGVGVAAFPDGHPASQGDFDADVATLIRKEAHGASFATTQFFFEVDGYKKLVDALDKHGSRLPIIWRNS
;
A
#
# COMPACT_ATOMS: atom_id res chain seq x y z
N MET A 1 -10.35 -20.35 18.52
CA MET A 1 -9.11 -19.63 18.28
C MET A 1 -8.37 -20.33 17.16
N ASN A 2 -8.70 -19.93 15.94
CA ASN A 2 -8.11 -20.53 14.74
C ASN A 2 -6.90 -19.67 14.37
N LEU A 3 -5.74 -20.06 14.86
CA LEU A 3 -4.49 -19.46 14.40
C LEU A 3 -4.30 -19.89 12.94
N ARG A 4 -4.47 -18.96 12.02
CA ARG A 4 -4.16 -19.12 10.58
C ARG A 4 -2.68 -19.34 10.31
N THR A 5 -2.00 -20.14 11.13
CA THR A 5 -0.55 -20.20 11.13
C THR A 5 -0.03 -21.63 10.95
N GLU A 6 0.07 -21.99 9.67
CA GLU A 6 1.13 -22.90 9.26
C GLU A 6 2.11 -22.23 8.29
N LYS A 7 1.96 -20.91 8.01
CA LYS A 7 2.96 -20.18 7.24
C LYS A 7 3.99 -19.55 8.19
N PRO A 8 5.30 -19.60 7.86
CA PRO A 8 6.30 -18.88 8.64
C PRO A 8 5.96 -17.40 8.69
N ALA A 9 6.32 -16.73 9.80
CA ALA A 9 6.16 -15.28 9.91
C ALA A 9 6.95 -14.61 8.78
N THR A 10 6.33 -13.63 8.12
CA THR A 10 6.98 -12.80 7.11
C THR A 10 7.60 -11.57 7.77
N PHE A 11 8.75 -11.16 7.26
CA PHE A 11 9.45 -9.95 7.67
C PHE A 11 9.59 -9.02 6.47
N SER A 12 9.20 -7.77 6.63
CA SER A 12 9.30 -6.77 5.56
C SER A 12 9.82 -5.43 6.09
N ILE A 13 10.36 -4.64 5.19
CA ILE A 13 10.89 -3.32 5.47
C ILE A 13 10.15 -2.30 4.64
N GLU A 14 9.86 -1.14 5.22
CA GLU A 14 9.28 -0.01 4.48
C GLU A 14 10.32 1.09 4.29
N LEU A 15 10.47 1.52 3.04
CA LEU A 15 11.38 2.58 2.64
C LEU A 15 10.62 3.83 2.22
N PHE A 16 11.16 4.97 2.64
CA PHE A 16 10.66 6.30 2.26
C PHE A 16 11.59 6.90 1.22
N PRO A 17 11.11 7.20 0.01
CA PRO A 17 11.93 7.83 -1.01
C PRO A 17 12.53 9.14 -0.50
N PRO A 18 13.85 9.34 -0.63
CA PRO A 18 14.54 10.54 -0.18
C PRO A 18 14.15 11.76 -1.01
N LYS A 19 14.33 12.94 -0.44
CA LYS A 19 13.98 14.21 -1.09
C LYS A 19 15.10 14.75 -2.00
N ASP A 20 16.33 14.33 -1.77
CA ASP A 20 17.54 14.82 -2.45
C ASP A 20 18.53 13.70 -2.79
N GLU A 21 19.61 14.04 -3.49
CA GLU A 21 20.65 13.09 -3.93
C GLU A 21 21.45 12.52 -2.75
N LEU A 22 21.71 13.33 -1.73
CA LEU A 22 22.44 12.86 -0.55
C LEU A 22 21.65 11.81 0.22
N GLY A 23 20.35 12.05 0.38
CA GLY A 23 19.43 11.06 0.95
C GLY A 23 19.36 9.80 0.11
N GLU A 24 19.44 9.92 -1.21
CA GLU A 24 19.45 8.78 -2.11
C GLU A 24 20.72 7.92 -1.97
N SER A 25 21.91 8.53 -1.88
CA SER A 25 23.13 7.78 -1.58
C SER A 25 23.03 6.98 -0.29
N ARG A 26 22.50 7.62 0.77
CA ARG A 26 22.29 6.94 2.07
C ARG A 26 21.24 5.82 1.98
N LEU A 27 20.22 6.02 1.15
CA LEU A 27 19.22 4.96 0.92
C LEU A 27 19.89 3.71 0.33
N TRP A 28 20.75 3.87 -0.68
CA TRP A 28 21.41 2.73 -1.32
C TRP A 28 22.40 2.02 -0.40
N GLU A 29 23.15 2.77 0.42
CA GLU A 29 24.00 2.20 1.46
C GLU A 29 23.16 1.35 2.45
N ALA A 30 22.01 1.88 2.91
CA ALA A 30 21.12 1.16 3.79
C ALA A 30 20.45 -0.05 3.11
N VAL A 31 20.10 0.03 1.83
CA VAL A 31 19.50 -1.06 1.07
C VAL A 31 20.43 -2.28 1.01
N ASP A 32 21.72 -2.08 0.80
CA ASP A 32 22.71 -3.17 0.76
C ASP A 32 22.80 -3.89 2.12
N GLU A 33 22.79 -3.12 3.22
CA GLU A 33 22.77 -3.70 4.57
C GLU A 33 21.46 -4.43 4.88
N LEU A 34 20.31 -3.83 4.52
CA LEU A 34 18.98 -4.38 4.76
C LEU A 34 18.71 -5.62 3.90
N ALA A 35 19.25 -5.68 2.69
CA ALA A 35 19.13 -6.84 1.82
C ALA A 35 19.79 -8.08 2.43
N ALA A 36 20.88 -7.91 3.20
CA ALA A 36 21.54 -8.98 3.91
C ALA A 36 20.68 -9.63 5.02
N LEU A 37 19.64 -8.94 5.49
CA LEU A 37 18.64 -9.49 6.43
C LEU A 37 17.62 -10.41 5.75
N ALA A 38 17.65 -10.49 4.41
CA ALA A 38 16.75 -11.31 3.59
C ALA A 38 15.25 -11.09 3.92
N PRO A 39 14.74 -9.85 3.84
CA PRO A 39 13.31 -9.60 4.03
C PRO A 39 12.49 -10.30 2.95
N ASP A 40 11.28 -10.75 3.28
CA ASP A 40 10.37 -11.39 2.33
C ASP A 40 9.92 -10.40 1.23
N PHE A 41 9.79 -9.14 1.59
CA PHE A 41 9.54 -8.05 0.64
C PHE A 41 9.97 -6.69 1.21
N VAL A 42 10.09 -5.72 0.33
CA VAL A 42 10.30 -4.32 0.69
C VAL A 42 9.14 -3.48 0.15
N SER A 43 8.56 -2.63 0.98
CA SER A 43 7.57 -1.66 0.51
C SER A 43 8.20 -0.27 0.32
N VAL A 44 7.75 0.45 -0.71
CA VAL A 44 8.25 1.79 -1.03
C VAL A 44 7.08 2.76 -1.01
N THR A 45 7.12 3.75 -0.11
CA THR A 45 6.05 4.74 0.02
C THR A 45 5.99 5.65 -1.21
N TYR A 46 4.80 6.20 -1.47
CA TYR A 46 4.53 7.02 -2.65
C TYR A 46 4.40 8.49 -2.29
N GLY A 47 5.19 9.33 -2.93
CA GLY A 47 5.03 10.76 -2.87
C GLY A 47 4.16 11.26 -4.01
N ALA A 48 2.98 11.80 -3.69
CA ALA A 48 1.98 12.23 -4.67
C ALA A 48 2.37 13.52 -5.44
N GLY A 49 3.44 14.21 -5.07
CA GLY A 49 3.88 15.44 -5.72
C GLY A 49 4.86 15.18 -6.87
N GLY A 50 4.63 15.72 -8.05
CA GLY A 50 5.42 15.71 -9.28
C GLY A 50 6.79 15.02 -9.23
N THR A 51 7.87 15.77 -8.91
CA THR A 51 9.24 15.22 -8.84
C THR A 51 9.42 14.10 -7.83
N THR A 52 8.62 14.07 -6.76
CA THR A 52 8.64 13.00 -5.76
C THR A 52 8.04 11.72 -6.33
N ARG A 53 7.00 11.84 -7.15
CA ARG A 53 6.37 10.71 -7.85
C ARG A 53 7.36 9.98 -8.76
N ASP A 54 8.02 10.70 -9.64
CA ASP A 54 8.97 10.12 -10.60
C ASP A 54 10.17 9.48 -9.88
N ARG A 55 10.62 10.10 -8.79
CA ARG A 55 11.68 9.54 -7.94
C ARG A 55 11.23 8.23 -7.27
N THR A 56 10.01 8.17 -6.75
CA THR A 56 9.47 6.94 -6.14
C THR A 56 9.42 5.80 -7.14
N ILE A 57 8.90 6.05 -8.36
CA ILE A 57 8.83 5.04 -9.41
C ILE A 57 10.23 4.54 -9.75
N ARG A 58 11.20 5.46 -9.93
CA ARG A 58 12.57 5.12 -10.24
C ARG A 58 13.24 4.30 -9.14
N ILE A 59 13.11 4.72 -7.88
CA ILE A 59 13.70 4.02 -6.73
C ILE A 59 13.08 2.62 -6.58
N ALA A 60 11.77 2.49 -6.64
CA ALA A 60 11.11 1.18 -6.54
C ALA A 60 11.56 0.23 -7.67
N SER A 61 11.69 0.77 -8.89
CA SER A 61 12.18 0.00 -10.04
C SER A 61 13.64 -0.44 -9.87
N GLN A 62 14.51 0.48 -9.46
CA GLN A 62 15.92 0.16 -9.22
C GLN A 62 16.11 -0.83 -8.06
N LEU A 63 15.36 -0.68 -6.97
CA LEU A 63 15.38 -1.59 -5.83
C LEU A 63 15.08 -3.03 -6.27
N THR A 64 13.99 -3.22 -7.03
CA THR A 64 13.59 -4.53 -7.54
C THR A 64 14.70 -5.15 -8.41
N LEU A 65 15.28 -4.37 -9.31
CA LEU A 65 16.32 -4.84 -10.22
C LEU A 65 17.66 -5.08 -9.53
N HIS A 66 18.00 -4.27 -8.52
CA HIS A 66 19.29 -4.34 -7.83
C HIS A 66 19.32 -5.47 -6.80
N THR A 67 18.28 -5.62 -6.00
CA THR A 67 18.27 -6.60 -4.90
C THR A 67 17.61 -7.92 -5.26
N GLY A 68 16.74 -7.96 -6.26
CA GLY A 68 15.89 -9.12 -6.55
C GLY A 68 14.82 -9.38 -5.49
N ILE A 69 14.71 -8.55 -4.44
CA ILE A 69 13.70 -8.67 -3.38
C ILE A 69 12.35 -8.23 -3.94
N ALA A 70 11.29 -8.96 -3.58
CA ALA A 70 9.93 -8.60 -3.95
C ALA A 70 9.61 -7.17 -3.45
N THR A 71 9.18 -6.31 -4.37
CA THR A 71 8.86 -4.91 -4.04
C THR A 71 7.36 -4.68 -4.07
N VAL A 72 6.83 -4.07 -3.01
CA VAL A 72 5.47 -3.55 -2.92
C VAL A 72 5.53 -2.04 -3.14
N ALA A 73 5.14 -1.58 -4.31
CA ALA A 73 5.13 -0.15 -4.62
C ALA A 73 3.80 0.48 -4.18
N HIS A 74 3.85 1.49 -3.32
CA HIS A 74 2.64 2.24 -3.00
C HIS A 74 2.22 3.07 -4.21
N LEU A 75 0.91 3.22 -4.40
CA LEU A 75 0.33 4.05 -5.46
C LEU A 75 -0.94 4.72 -4.95
N THR A 76 -1.05 6.05 -5.13
CA THR A 76 -2.20 6.82 -4.63
C THR A 76 -3.01 7.41 -5.76
N CYS A 77 -4.33 7.52 -5.57
CA CYS A 77 -5.25 8.18 -6.50
C CYS A 77 -5.05 9.70 -6.51
N VAL A 78 -4.72 10.28 -5.36
CA VAL A 78 -4.64 11.73 -5.19
C VAL A 78 -3.65 12.37 -6.16
N GLY A 79 -4.09 13.47 -6.82
CA GLY A 79 -3.23 14.23 -7.71
C GLY A 79 -2.92 13.56 -9.06
N SER A 80 -3.57 12.43 -9.38
CA SER A 80 -3.33 11.70 -10.62
C SER A 80 -4.62 11.41 -11.38
N THR A 81 -4.57 11.56 -12.70
CA THR A 81 -5.62 11.10 -13.61
C THR A 81 -5.55 9.58 -13.80
N ARG A 82 -6.62 9.00 -14.31
CA ARG A 82 -6.66 7.58 -14.67
C ARG A 82 -5.55 7.21 -15.68
N GLU A 83 -5.28 8.07 -16.64
CA GLU A 83 -4.23 7.88 -17.66
C GLU A 83 -2.85 7.85 -17.01
N GLU A 84 -2.55 8.80 -16.11
CA GLU A 84 -1.28 8.82 -15.38
C GLU A 84 -1.10 7.58 -14.51
N LEU A 85 -2.14 7.14 -13.80
CA LEU A 85 -2.09 5.90 -13.00
C LEU A 85 -1.86 4.67 -13.90
N THR A 86 -2.47 4.63 -15.08
CA THR A 86 -2.23 3.57 -16.08
C THR A 86 -0.77 3.55 -16.49
N ASN A 87 -0.21 4.70 -16.84
CA ASN A 87 1.19 4.81 -17.27
C ASN A 87 2.17 4.42 -16.14
N ILE A 88 1.85 4.72 -14.87
CA ILE A 88 2.66 4.29 -13.72
C ILE A 88 2.62 2.76 -13.56
N LEU A 89 1.45 2.16 -13.67
CA LEU A 89 1.33 0.69 -13.61
C LEU A 89 2.14 0.02 -14.75
N ASP A 90 2.14 0.60 -15.95
CA ASP A 90 2.95 0.09 -17.05
C ASP A 90 4.46 0.19 -16.75
N GLN A 91 4.91 1.28 -16.13
CA GLN A 91 6.30 1.42 -15.71
C GLN A 91 6.67 0.41 -14.60
N TYR A 92 5.78 0.19 -13.63
CA TYR A 92 5.99 -0.84 -12.60
C TYR A 92 6.08 -2.24 -13.23
N GLN A 93 5.19 -2.56 -14.16
CA GLN A 93 5.20 -3.84 -14.85
C GLN A 93 6.51 -4.04 -15.64
N ALA A 94 6.97 -3.01 -16.36
CA ALA A 94 8.23 -3.04 -17.09
C ALA A 94 9.46 -3.23 -16.16
N ALA A 95 9.40 -2.69 -14.94
CA ALA A 95 10.41 -2.87 -13.90
C ALA A 95 10.25 -4.18 -13.09
N GLN A 96 9.38 -5.08 -13.52
CA GLN A 96 9.09 -6.37 -12.84
C GLN A 96 8.49 -6.23 -11.43
N ILE A 97 7.96 -5.07 -11.07
CA ILE A 97 7.16 -4.89 -9.86
C ILE A 97 5.79 -5.53 -10.12
N ARG A 98 5.44 -6.51 -9.29
CA ARG A 98 4.21 -7.29 -9.42
C ARG A 98 3.23 -7.07 -8.27
N THR A 99 3.57 -6.23 -7.31
CA THR A 99 2.72 -5.96 -6.15
C THR A 99 2.65 -4.46 -5.89
N ILE A 100 1.44 -3.96 -5.72
CA ILE A 100 1.20 -2.57 -5.33
C ILE A 100 0.39 -2.49 -4.04
N LEU A 101 0.53 -1.39 -3.32
CA LEU A 101 -0.39 -0.99 -2.27
C LEU A 101 -1.24 0.17 -2.81
N ALA A 102 -2.51 -0.14 -3.13
CA ALA A 102 -3.45 0.81 -3.69
C ALA A 102 -4.08 1.67 -2.58
N LEU A 103 -3.86 2.96 -2.65
CA LEU A 103 -4.29 3.93 -1.65
C LEU A 103 -5.11 5.05 -2.31
N ARG A 104 -6.04 5.65 -1.58
CA ARG A 104 -6.67 6.89 -2.02
C ARG A 104 -5.66 8.04 -2.01
N GLY A 105 -4.81 8.06 -1.02
CA GLY A 105 -3.95 9.18 -0.66
C GLY A 105 -4.69 10.22 0.18
N ASP A 106 -3.93 11.11 0.79
CA ASP A 106 -4.47 12.20 1.61
C ASP A 106 -4.73 13.44 0.77
N PRO A 107 -5.83 14.14 0.99
CA PRO A 107 -6.08 15.42 0.33
C PRO A 107 -5.04 16.48 0.73
N VAL A 108 -4.94 17.53 -0.07
CA VAL A 108 -4.13 18.72 0.29
C VAL A 108 -4.64 19.27 1.62
N GLY A 109 -3.76 19.38 2.61
CA GLY A 109 -4.11 19.77 3.98
C GLY A 109 -4.19 18.59 4.97
N GLY A 110 -3.92 17.36 4.51
CA GLY A 110 -3.80 16.17 5.36
C GLY A 110 -5.07 15.32 5.43
N PRO A 111 -5.01 14.19 6.17
CA PRO A 111 -6.04 13.15 6.13
C PRO A 111 -7.43 13.58 6.63
N SER A 112 -7.52 14.67 7.41
CA SER A 112 -8.77 15.23 7.90
C SER A 112 -9.35 16.35 7.01
N ALA A 113 -8.63 16.77 5.96
CA ALA A 113 -9.12 17.79 5.05
C ALA A 113 -10.21 17.23 4.13
N PRO A 114 -11.12 18.08 3.61
CA PRO A 114 -12.13 17.67 2.65
C PRO A 114 -11.50 17.02 1.42
N TRP A 115 -12.05 15.89 1.01
CA TRP A 115 -11.62 15.23 -0.23
C TRP A 115 -12.07 16.05 -1.45
N VAL A 116 -11.14 16.29 -2.36
CA VAL A 116 -11.41 16.86 -3.67
C VAL A 116 -10.86 15.93 -4.73
N ALA A 117 -11.74 15.39 -5.56
CA ALA A 117 -11.35 14.51 -6.65
C ALA A 117 -10.45 15.22 -7.65
N THR A 118 -9.44 14.52 -8.14
CA THR A 118 -8.67 14.97 -9.29
C THR A 118 -9.53 14.81 -10.55
N PRO A 119 -9.75 15.86 -11.36
CA PRO A 119 -10.50 15.74 -12.60
C PRO A 119 -9.93 14.63 -13.50
N GLY A 120 -10.76 13.66 -13.89
CA GLY A 120 -10.34 12.49 -14.66
C GLY A 120 -9.57 11.44 -13.88
N GLY A 121 -9.47 11.60 -12.55
CA GLY A 121 -8.85 10.66 -11.63
C GLY A 121 -9.86 9.75 -10.92
N PHE A 122 -9.45 9.19 -9.79
CA PHE A 122 -10.26 8.30 -8.96
C PHE A 122 -10.56 8.93 -7.60
N ASP A 123 -11.76 8.65 -7.09
CA ASP A 123 -12.22 9.09 -5.77
C ASP A 123 -11.86 8.13 -4.64
N HIS A 124 -11.73 6.86 -4.96
CA HIS A 124 -11.54 5.78 -4.00
C HIS A 124 -10.48 4.79 -4.45
N ALA A 125 -9.83 4.14 -3.48
CA ALA A 125 -8.78 3.16 -3.74
C ALA A 125 -9.30 1.88 -4.43
N ASP A 126 -10.57 1.52 -4.28
CA ASP A 126 -11.19 0.37 -4.97
C ASP A 126 -11.18 0.55 -6.50
N GLN A 127 -11.33 1.78 -7.00
CA GLN A 127 -11.20 2.08 -8.43
C GLN A 127 -9.76 1.87 -8.94
N LEU A 128 -8.76 2.14 -8.10
CA LEU A 128 -7.36 1.84 -8.42
C LEU A 128 -7.09 0.33 -8.35
N VAL A 129 -7.73 -0.39 -7.42
CA VAL A 129 -7.70 -1.87 -7.39
C VAL A 129 -8.21 -2.41 -8.72
N ASP A 130 -9.40 -1.97 -9.18
CA ASP A 130 -9.97 -2.38 -10.47
C ASP A 130 -9.02 -2.12 -11.64
N LEU A 131 -8.42 -0.93 -11.67
CA LEU A 131 -7.47 -0.57 -12.73
C LEU A 131 -6.26 -1.52 -12.74
N ALA A 132 -5.68 -1.78 -11.56
CA ALA A 132 -4.51 -2.65 -11.45
C ALA A 132 -4.82 -4.11 -11.81
N ILE A 133 -5.97 -4.63 -11.38
CA ILE A 133 -6.43 -5.98 -11.73
C ILE A 133 -6.69 -6.08 -13.24
N ALA A 134 -7.32 -5.07 -13.86
CA ALA A 134 -7.57 -5.04 -15.29
C ALA A 134 -6.29 -4.98 -16.15
N ARG A 135 -5.18 -4.46 -15.60
CA ARG A 135 -3.87 -4.46 -16.28
C ARG A 135 -3.17 -5.81 -16.21
N GLY A 136 -3.64 -6.74 -15.37
CA GLY A 136 -3.13 -8.11 -15.21
C GLY A 136 -1.86 -8.19 -14.36
N ASP A 137 -1.62 -9.38 -13.79
CA ASP A 137 -0.41 -9.77 -13.06
C ASP A 137 0.00 -8.96 -11.82
N PHE A 138 -0.86 -8.06 -11.30
CA PHE A 138 -0.61 -7.38 -10.04
C PHE A 138 -1.28 -8.08 -8.85
N GLY A 139 -0.49 -8.36 -7.81
CA GLY A 139 -1.01 -8.50 -6.46
C GLY A 139 -1.35 -7.11 -5.90
N VAL A 140 -2.57 -6.91 -5.43
CA VAL A 140 -3.01 -5.59 -4.96
C VAL A 140 -3.30 -5.62 -3.47
N GLY A 141 -2.49 -4.89 -2.69
CA GLY A 141 -2.73 -4.61 -1.29
C GLY A 141 -3.55 -3.34 -1.10
N VAL A 142 -4.20 -3.21 0.04
CA VAL A 142 -4.95 -2.03 0.46
C VAL A 142 -4.65 -1.67 1.90
N ALA A 143 -4.96 -0.44 2.33
CA ALA A 143 -4.79 -0.06 3.73
C ALA A 143 -5.95 -0.53 4.60
N ALA A 144 -5.61 -0.99 5.81
CA ALA A 144 -6.52 -1.30 6.91
C ALA A 144 -6.23 -0.39 8.11
N PHE A 145 -7.25 -0.04 8.88
CA PHE A 145 -7.16 0.89 9.99
C PHE A 145 -7.72 0.26 11.27
N PRO A 146 -6.89 -0.41 12.09
CA PRO A 146 -7.35 -1.02 13.34
C PRO A 146 -7.98 -0.02 14.33
N ASP A 147 -7.45 1.21 14.37
CA ASP A 147 -7.94 2.30 15.23
C ASP A 147 -9.01 3.18 14.55
N GLY A 148 -9.48 2.77 13.36
CA GLY A 148 -10.46 3.51 12.55
C GLY A 148 -9.81 4.48 11.55
N HIS A 149 -10.45 4.65 10.40
CA HIS A 149 -10.01 5.62 9.39
C HIS A 149 -10.48 7.04 9.78
N PRO A 150 -9.65 8.07 9.67
CA PRO A 150 -10.05 9.44 10.04
C PRO A 150 -11.35 9.92 9.36
N ALA A 151 -11.57 9.54 8.10
CA ALA A 151 -12.78 9.93 7.37
C ALA A 151 -14.05 9.18 7.78
N SER A 152 -13.95 8.03 8.48
CA SER A 152 -15.11 7.30 9.00
C SER A 152 -15.66 7.89 10.30
N GLN A 153 -14.92 8.82 10.93
CA GLN A 153 -15.31 9.45 12.20
C GLN A 153 -15.66 8.44 13.31
N GLY A 154 -14.98 7.31 13.33
CA GLY A 154 -15.18 6.24 14.31
C GLY A 154 -16.24 5.21 13.92
N ASP A 155 -16.79 5.28 12.72
CA ASP A 155 -17.69 4.25 12.19
C ASP A 155 -16.88 3.00 11.78
N PHE A 156 -16.69 2.11 12.74
CA PHE A 156 -15.95 0.88 12.54
C PHE A 156 -16.59 -0.05 11.51
N ASP A 157 -17.92 -0.12 11.47
CA ASP A 157 -18.63 -1.00 10.51
C ASP A 157 -18.45 -0.48 9.08
N ALA A 158 -18.38 0.82 8.86
CA ALA A 158 -18.06 1.42 7.58
C ALA A 158 -16.62 1.09 7.14
N ASP A 159 -15.65 1.05 8.07
CA ASP A 159 -14.28 0.66 7.76
C ASP A 159 -14.17 -0.82 7.37
N VAL A 160 -14.86 -1.71 8.09
CA VAL A 160 -14.96 -3.14 7.76
C VAL A 160 -15.61 -3.34 6.40
N ALA A 161 -16.75 -2.70 6.14
CA ALA A 161 -17.44 -2.76 4.85
C ALA A 161 -16.55 -2.27 3.70
N THR A 162 -15.74 -1.26 3.95
CA THR A 162 -14.78 -0.74 2.96
C THR A 162 -13.70 -1.77 2.62
N LEU A 163 -13.16 -2.52 3.60
CA LEU A 163 -12.20 -3.59 3.34
C LEU A 163 -12.82 -4.74 2.56
N ILE A 164 -14.03 -5.18 2.94
CA ILE A 164 -14.78 -6.23 2.23
C ILE A 164 -15.03 -5.81 0.76
N ARG A 165 -15.43 -4.55 0.54
CA ARG A 165 -15.61 -4.02 -0.81
C ARG A 165 -14.31 -4.07 -1.61
N LYS A 166 -13.18 -3.65 -1.04
CA LYS A 166 -11.87 -3.70 -1.70
C LYS A 166 -11.45 -5.15 -2.02
N GLU A 167 -11.71 -6.11 -1.13
CA GLU A 167 -11.51 -7.54 -1.40
C GLU A 167 -12.36 -8.01 -2.58
N ALA A 168 -13.63 -7.63 -2.64
CA ALA A 168 -14.53 -7.95 -3.75
C ALA A 168 -14.07 -7.36 -5.09
N HIS A 169 -13.36 -6.23 -5.09
CA HIS A 169 -12.72 -5.63 -6.26
C HIS A 169 -11.39 -6.30 -6.64
N GLY A 170 -10.88 -7.25 -5.85
CA GLY A 170 -9.68 -8.03 -6.16
C GLY A 170 -8.46 -7.72 -5.31
N ALA A 171 -8.61 -6.95 -4.21
CA ALA A 171 -7.52 -6.82 -3.27
C ALA A 171 -7.15 -8.18 -2.67
N SER A 172 -5.86 -8.51 -2.65
CA SER A 172 -5.33 -9.82 -2.25
C SER A 172 -4.75 -9.83 -0.83
N PHE A 173 -4.50 -8.67 -0.25
CA PHE A 173 -4.07 -8.48 1.14
C PHE A 173 -4.37 -7.05 1.60
N ALA A 174 -4.29 -6.85 2.93
CA ALA A 174 -4.30 -5.50 3.48
C ALA A 174 -3.10 -5.30 4.41
N THR A 175 -2.58 -4.07 4.45
CA THR A 175 -1.54 -3.67 5.40
C THR A 175 -2.15 -2.68 6.38
N THR A 176 -1.92 -2.88 7.69
CA THR A 176 -2.46 -1.96 8.69
C THR A 176 -1.75 -0.61 8.64
N GLN A 177 -2.45 0.45 9.01
CA GLN A 177 -1.81 1.65 9.54
C GLN A 177 -1.16 1.29 10.89
N PHE A 178 -0.23 2.12 11.37
CA PHE A 178 0.31 1.96 12.72
C PHE A 178 -0.81 1.95 13.74
N PHE A 179 -0.73 1.05 14.70
CA PHE A 179 -1.65 0.96 15.82
C PHE A 179 -0.86 0.54 17.07
N PHE A 180 -1.34 0.98 18.22
CA PHE A 180 -0.68 0.72 19.49
C PHE A 180 -1.42 -0.31 20.34
N GLU A 181 -2.73 -0.45 20.10
CA GLU A 181 -3.60 -1.34 20.87
C GLU A 181 -3.97 -2.58 20.06
N VAL A 182 -3.50 -3.73 20.51
CA VAL A 182 -3.73 -5.03 19.85
C VAL A 182 -5.21 -5.37 19.75
N ASP A 183 -6.04 -4.85 20.65
CA ASP A 183 -7.47 -5.15 20.67
C ASP A 183 -8.21 -4.57 19.45
N GLY A 184 -7.78 -3.39 18.93
CA GLY A 184 -8.31 -2.84 17.67
C GLY A 184 -8.05 -3.78 16.49
N TYR A 185 -6.83 -4.31 16.41
CA TYR A 185 -6.47 -5.28 15.38
C TYR A 185 -7.29 -6.57 15.49
N LYS A 186 -7.42 -7.16 16.69
CA LYS A 186 -8.24 -8.36 16.91
C LYS A 186 -9.69 -8.14 16.51
N LYS A 187 -10.25 -7.00 16.94
CA LYS A 187 -11.63 -6.62 16.61
C LYS A 187 -11.83 -6.53 15.09
N LEU A 188 -10.87 -5.97 14.36
CA LEU A 188 -10.92 -5.87 12.90
C LEU A 188 -10.90 -7.26 12.25
N VAL A 189 -9.96 -8.14 12.65
CA VAL A 189 -9.84 -9.50 12.11
C VAL A 189 -11.11 -10.30 12.41
N ASP A 190 -11.62 -10.25 13.65
CA ASP A 190 -12.86 -10.95 14.02
C ASP A 190 -14.08 -10.46 13.23
N ALA A 191 -14.15 -9.16 12.94
CA ALA A 191 -15.22 -8.60 12.13
C ALA A 191 -15.13 -9.06 10.67
N LEU A 192 -13.95 -9.06 10.07
CA LEU A 192 -13.73 -9.56 8.72
C LEU A 192 -14.08 -11.06 8.62
N ASP A 193 -13.65 -11.87 9.57
CA ASP A 193 -13.97 -13.30 9.62
C ASP A 193 -15.50 -13.55 9.73
N LYS A 194 -16.22 -12.78 10.53
CA LYS A 194 -17.70 -12.85 10.65
C LYS A 194 -18.41 -12.56 9.33
N HIS A 195 -17.84 -11.71 8.49
CA HIS A 195 -18.36 -11.41 7.16
C HIS A 195 -17.84 -12.35 6.06
N GLY A 196 -17.07 -13.38 6.44
CA GLY A 196 -16.55 -14.37 5.49
C GLY A 196 -15.35 -13.88 4.66
N SER A 197 -14.78 -12.74 4.97
CA SER A 197 -13.56 -12.24 4.34
C SER A 197 -12.39 -13.18 4.64
N ARG A 198 -11.54 -13.38 3.63
CA ARG A 198 -10.29 -14.14 3.76
C ARG A 198 -9.06 -13.28 3.48
N LEU A 199 -9.25 -11.97 3.45
CA LEU A 199 -8.19 -11.01 3.17
C LEU A 199 -7.07 -11.14 4.22
N PRO A 200 -5.85 -11.53 3.85
CA PRO A 200 -4.72 -11.56 4.77
C PRO A 200 -4.41 -10.15 5.25
N ILE A 201 -4.21 -9.98 6.55
CA ILE A 201 -3.85 -8.69 7.14
C ILE A 201 -2.39 -8.72 7.58
N ILE A 202 -1.57 -7.91 6.92
CA ILE A 202 -0.18 -7.67 7.29
C ILE A 202 -0.17 -6.53 8.30
N TRP A 203 0.31 -6.81 9.50
CA TRP A 203 0.41 -5.78 10.52
C TRP A 203 1.70 -4.98 10.35
N ARG A 204 1.58 -3.66 10.49
CA ARG A 204 2.71 -2.74 10.47
C ARG A 204 3.11 -2.43 11.90
N ASN A 205 4.38 -2.67 12.21
CA ASN A 205 5.00 -2.37 13.50
C ASN A 205 5.93 -1.17 13.37
N SER A 206 6.08 -0.40 14.46
CA SER A 206 6.99 0.76 14.53
C SER A 206 8.40 0.32 14.88
#